data_647d661309ee8c31abc93dd64c12c409
#
_entry.id   647d661309ee8c31abc93dd64c12c409
#
_cell.length_a   1.000
_cell.length_b   1.000
_cell.length_c   1.000
_cell.angle_alpha   90.00
_cell.angle_beta   90.00
_cell.angle_gamma   90.00
#
_symmetry.space_group_name_H-M   'P 1'
#
loop_
_entity.id
_entity.type
_entity.pdbx_description
1 polymer ?
#
loop_
_entity_poly.entity_id
_entity_poly.type
_entity_poly.pdbx_seq_one_letter_code
_entity_poly.pdbx_strand_id
1 'polypeptide(L)'
;GVLPPVFHGGEVYVDGGAMNNLPVDVMRAMGRGPVIGVDVGMDRAFTTDLEATESPSVWNLFRGKHGGRRRPNILQILWRSGMVNSTSATQLRRSQSDLLLTPALESLDLLDWKSMDRAIEIGYRNACERLAAGDLERLRSIYAGA
;
A
#
# COMPACT_ATOMS: atom_id res chain seq x y z
N GLY A 1 10.65 2.69 -0.52
CA GLY A 1 11.18 3.67 -0.26
C GLY A 1 11.39 4.48 0.99
N VAL A 2 10.90 4.12 2.16
CA VAL A 2 11.27 4.80 3.43
C VAL A 2 12.62 4.29 3.93
N LEU A 3 12.93 3.04 3.62
CA LEU A 3 14.17 2.41 4.03
C LEU A 3 15.32 2.79 3.07
N PRO A 4 16.55 2.98 3.60
CA PRO A 4 17.72 3.24 2.77
C PRO A 4 18.02 2.03 1.86
N PRO A 5 18.59 2.25 0.67
CA PRO A 5 19.00 1.15 -0.20
C PRO A 5 20.13 0.35 0.43
N VAL A 6 20.17 -0.95 0.14
CA VAL A 6 21.24 -1.86 0.53
C VAL A 6 22.08 -2.19 -0.69
N PHE A 7 23.40 -2.14 -0.55
CA PHE A 7 24.34 -2.47 -1.62
C PHE A 7 24.97 -3.85 -1.31
N HIS A 8 24.79 -4.80 -2.22
CA HIS A 8 25.36 -6.13 -2.08
C HIS A 8 25.72 -6.72 -3.44
N GLY A 9 26.92 -7.31 -3.55
CA GLY A 9 27.34 -7.98 -4.79
C GLY A 9 27.42 -7.10 -6.04
N GLY A 10 27.59 -5.77 -5.88
CA GLY A 10 27.55 -4.81 -7.00
C GLY A 10 26.15 -4.39 -7.43
N GLU A 11 25.10 -4.86 -6.74
CA GLU A 11 23.71 -4.53 -6.98
C GLU A 11 23.14 -3.61 -5.90
N VAL A 12 22.07 -2.89 -6.25
CA VAL A 12 21.34 -1.97 -5.35
C VAL A 12 19.97 -2.55 -5.06
N TYR A 13 19.73 -2.87 -3.81
CA TYR A 13 18.43 -3.37 -3.35
C TYR A 13 17.65 -2.24 -2.71
N VAL A 14 16.39 -2.10 -3.13
CA VAL A 14 15.45 -1.10 -2.62
C VAL A 14 14.24 -1.79 -2.02
N ASP A 15 13.43 -1.03 -1.27
CA ASP A 15 12.16 -1.48 -0.72
C ASP A 15 11.25 -2.05 -1.82
N GLY A 16 10.81 -3.29 -1.66
CA GLY A 16 9.94 -3.99 -2.60
C GLY A 16 8.60 -3.30 -2.83
N GLY A 17 8.11 -2.51 -1.88
CA GLY A 17 6.89 -1.72 -2.01
C GLY A 17 6.91 -0.74 -3.17
N ALA A 18 8.09 -0.32 -3.62
CA ALA A 18 8.23 0.53 -4.81
C ALA A 18 7.87 -0.19 -6.12
N MET A 19 8.04 -1.52 -6.18
CA MET A 19 7.85 -2.31 -7.40
C MET A 19 6.65 -3.26 -7.30
N ASN A 20 6.51 -3.95 -6.18
CA ASN A 20 5.45 -4.93 -5.94
C ASN A 20 4.99 -4.89 -4.48
N ASN A 21 4.01 -4.04 -4.21
CA ASN A 21 3.49 -3.82 -2.86
C ASN A 21 2.58 -4.97 -2.38
N LEU A 22 2.04 -5.75 -3.30
CA LEU A 22 1.19 -6.91 -3.01
C LEU A 22 1.60 -8.08 -3.92
N PRO A 23 2.61 -8.91 -3.54
CA PRO A 23 3.25 -9.90 -4.40
C PRO A 23 2.43 -11.20 -4.56
N VAL A 24 1.13 -11.09 -4.82
CA VAL A 24 0.21 -12.21 -5.04
C VAL A 24 0.60 -13.03 -6.27
N ASP A 25 1.05 -12.36 -7.33
CA ASP A 25 1.54 -12.98 -8.56
C ASP A 25 2.73 -13.91 -8.30
N VAL A 26 3.68 -13.49 -7.48
CA VAL A 26 4.83 -14.29 -7.06
C VAL A 26 4.38 -15.52 -6.25
N MET A 27 3.50 -15.31 -5.28
CA MET A 27 2.96 -16.41 -4.46
C MET A 27 2.19 -17.43 -5.29
N ARG A 28 1.41 -16.95 -6.26
CA ARG A 28 0.66 -17.82 -7.17
C ARG A 28 1.58 -18.65 -8.06
N ALA A 29 2.65 -18.05 -8.56
CA ALA A 29 3.66 -18.76 -9.36
C ALA A 29 4.40 -19.86 -8.58
N MET A 30 4.44 -19.80 -7.25
CA MET A 30 5.02 -20.85 -6.40
C MET A 30 4.15 -22.12 -6.32
N GLY A 31 2.88 -22.06 -6.70
CA GLY A 31 1.99 -23.23 -6.75
C GLY A 31 1.76 -23.93 -5.41
N ARG A 32 1.76 -23.21 -4.30
CA ARG A 32 1.68 -23.77 -2.93
C ARG A 32 0.24 -23.89 -2.40
N GLY A 33 -0.75 -23.58 -3.21
CA GLY A 33 -2.17 -23.62 -2.84
C GLY A 33 -2.83 -22.24 -2.93
N PRO A 34 -3.96 -22.01 -2.22
CA PRO A 34 -4.68 -20.76 -2.25
C PRO A 34 -3.82 -19.60 -1.71
N VAL A 35 -3.97 -18.44 -2.35
CA VAL A 35 -3.22 -17.23 -2.00
C VAL A 35 -4.11 -16.28 -1.23
N ILE A 36 -3.74 -16.01 0.02
CA ILE A 36 -4.37 -14.98 0.85
C ILE A 36 -3.51 -13.72 0.75
N GLY A 37 -4.09 -12.66 0.20
CA GLY A 37 -3.46 -11.34 0.13
C GLY A 37 -3.90 -10.47 1.31
N VAL A 38 -2.96 -9.74 1.92
CA VAL A 38 -3.27 -8.70 2.91
C VAL A 38 -2.79 -7.37 2.35
N ASP A 39 -3.73 -6.54 1.92
CA ASP A 39 -3.41 -5.24 1.34
C ASP A 39 -3.52 -4.17 2.42
N VAL A 40 -2.38 -3.72 2.88
CA VAL A 40 -2.23 -2.60 3.83
C VAL A 40 -1.92 -1.28 3.13
N GLY A 41 -2.01 -1.26 1.80
CA GLY A 41 -1.80 -0.06 0.99
C GLY A 41 -2.85 0.98 1.30
N MET A 42 -2.40 2.21 1.54
CA MET A 42 -3.29 3.35 1.74
C MET A 42 -3.47 4.07 0.40
N ASP A 43 -4.60 3.86 -0.26
CA ASP A 43 -5.01 4.61 -1.46
C ASP A 43 -5.49 6.03 -1.06
N ARG A 44 -4.60 6.81 -0.43
CA ARG A 44 -4.91 8.21 -0.15
C ARG A 44 -4.75 9.03 -1.41
N ALA A 45 -5.87 9.54 -1.95
CA ALA A 45 -5.82 10.61 -2.91
C ALA A 45 -5.14 11.84 -2.27
N PHE A 46 -4.23 12.50 -2.99
CA PHE A 46 -3.79 13.83 -2.58
C PHE A 46 -4.98 14.78 -2.72
N THR A 47 -5.59 15.14 -1.62
CA THR A 47 -6.50 16.28 -1.59
C THR A 47 -5.65 17.54 -1.41
N THR A 48 -5.82 18.48 -2.31
CA THR A 48 -5.24 19.81 -2.21
C THR A 48 -6.37 20.83 -2.21
N ASP A 49 -6.25 21.84 -1.37
CA ASP A 49 -7.17 22.98 -1.33
C ASP A 49 -6.84 24.01 -2.43
N LEU A 50 -5.97 23.67 -3.39
CA LEU A 50 -5.56 24.53 -4.46
C LEU A 50 -6.50 24.36 -5.66
N GLU A 51 -7.41 25.29 -5.83
CA GLU A 51 -8.27 25.42 -7.02
C GLU A 51 -7.57 26.10 -8.22
N ALA A 52 -6.35 26.58 -8.05
CA ALA A 52 -5.67 27.39 -9.03
C ALA A 52 -4.80 26.55 -9.97
N THR A 53 -4.96 26.78 -11.27
CA THR A 53 -4.13 26.28 -12.37
C THR A 53 -2.71 26.90 -12.37
N GLU A 54 -2.32 27.59 -11.32
CA GLU A 54 -0.99 28.21 -11.21
C GLU A 54 0.07 27.17 -10.89
N SER A 55 1.02 27.03 -11.80
CA SER A 55 2.22 26.23 -11.57
C SER A 55 3.04 26.85 -10.43
N PRO A 56 3.20 26.20 -9.29
CA PRO A 56 4.00 26.74 -8.21
C PRO A 56 5.46 26.87 -8.65
N SER A 57 6.11 27.99 -8.33
CA SER A 57 7.55 28.14 -8.54
C SER A 57 8.30 27.00 -7.85
N VAL A 58 9.32 26.45 -8.52
CA VAL A 58 10.15 25.35 -8.02
C VAL A 58 10.70 25.64 -6.61
N TRP A 59 11.06 26.89 -6.33
CA TRP A 59 11.51 27.33 -5.01
C TRP A 59 10.43 27.22 -3.91
N ASN A 60 9.16 27.42 -4.26
CA ASN A 60 8.06 27.28 -3.32
C ASN A 60 7.76 25.81 -2.97
N LEU A 61 8.09 24.86 -3.86
CA LEU A 61 7.98 23.42 -3.62
C LEU A 61 9.01 22.92 -2.59
N PHE A 62 10.22 23.53 -2.57
CA PHE A 62 11.24 23.20 -1.58
C PHE A 62 10.94 23.77 -0.18
N ARG A 63 10.29 24.92 -0.10
CA ARG A 63 10.05 25.61 1.18
C ARG A 63 8.85 25.11 1.98
N GLY A 64 7.92 24.37 1.40
CA GLY A 64 6.84 23.66 2.10
C GLY A 64 5.83 24.48 2.93
N LYS A 65 6.06 25.78 3.14
CA LYS A 65 5.22 26.66 3.97
C LYS A 65 5.01 28.02 3.33
N HIS A 66 3.83 28.26 2.78
CA HIS A 66 3.31 29.61 2.60
C HIS A 66 1.79 29.60 2.83
N GLY A 67 1.34 30.29 3.86
CA GLY A 67 -0.04 30.75 3.98
C GLY A 67 -1.10 29.68 4.36
N GLY A 68 -0.82 28.78 5.31
CA GLY A 68 -1.88 27.94 5.92
C GLY A 68 -2.55 26.88 5.03
N ARG A 69 -2.27 26.84 3.73
CA ARG A 69 -2.80 25.85 2.79
C ARG A 69 -1.89 24.63 2.69
N ARG A 70 -2.46 23.45 2.76
CA ARG A 70 -1.72 22.18 2.59
C ARG A 70 -1.26 22.04 1.14
N ARG A 71 0.02 22.35 0.91
CA ARG A 71 0.69 22.07 -0.37
C ARG A 71 1.54 20.81 -0.25
N PRO A 72 1.45 19.87 -1.20
CA PRO A 72 2.34 18.72 -1.19
C PRO A 72 3.79 19.19 -1.39
N ASN A 73 4.70 18.63 -0.60
CA ASN A 73 6.14 18.85 -0.75
C ASN A 73 6.62 18.13 -2.02
N ILE A 74 7.68 18.67 -2.67
CA ILE A 74 8.30 18.04 -3.84
C ILE A 74 8.66 16.57 -3.58
N LEU A 75 9.14 16.27 -2.38
CA LEU A 75 9.47 14.91 -1.97
C LEU A 75 8.23 13.98 -1.95
N GLN A 76 7.09 14.49 -1.49
CA GLN A 76 5.82 13.76 -1.52
C GLN A 76 5.33 13.54 -2.96
N ILE A 77 5.51 14.52 -3.83
CA ILE A 77 5.15 14.41 -5.25
C ILE A 77 6.01 13.34 -5.93
N LEU A 78 7.34 13.43 -5.76
CA LEU A 78 8.30 12.45 -6.34
C LEU A 78 8.05 11.04 -5.80
N TRP A 79 7.83 10.91 -4.49
CA TRP A 79 7.46 9.65 -3.86
C TRP A 79 6.22 9.05 -4.50
N ARG A 80 5.16 9.85 -4.62
CA ARG A 80 3.90 9.38 -5.20
C ARG A 80 4.03 9.04 -6.68
N SER A 81 4.77 9.84 -7.44
CA SER A 81 5.02 9.56 -8.87
C SER A 81 5.73 8.21 -9.05
N GLY A 82 6.68 7.87 -8.17
CA GLY A 82 7.32 6.56 -8.15
C GLY A 82 6.37 5.42 -7.78
N MET A 83 5.36 5.69 -6.94
CA MET A 83 4.41 4.69 -6.46
C MET A 83 3.20 4.47 -7.39
N VAL A 84 2.96 5.32 -8.38
CA VAL A 84 1.78 5.23 -9.27
C VAL A 84 1.74 3.89 -10.02
N ASN A 85 2.86 3.44 -10.55
CA ASN A 85 2.92 2.14 -11.24
C ASN A 85 2.62 0.97 -10.30
N SER A 86 3.10 1.04 -9.06
CA SER A 86 2.81 0.03 -8.04
C SER A 86 1.32 -0.02 -7.71
N THR A 87 0.65 1.12 -7.61
CA THR A 87 -0.79 1.20 -7.30
C THR A 87 -1.65 0.59 -8.42
N SER A 88 -1.36 0.92 -9.69
CA SER A 88 -2.10 0.35 -10.83
C SER A 88 -1.92 -1.16 -10.94
N ALA A 89 -0.70 -1.66 -10.74
CA ALA A 89 -0.41 -3.08 -10.73
C ALA A 89 -1.06 -3.79 -9.52
N THR A 90 -1.19 -3.12 -8.38
CA THR A 90 -1.83 -3.66 -7.18
C THR A 90 -3.30 -3.99 -7.43
N GLN A 91 -4.02 -3.16 -8.19
CA GLN A 91 -5.43 -3.44 -8.52
C GLN A 91 -5.58 -4.80 -9.26
N LEU A 92 -4.72 -5.06 -10.23
CA LEU A 92 -4.71 -6.35 -10.93
C LEU A 92 -4.34 -7.50 -9.98
N ARG A 93 -3.38 -7.31 -9.10
CA ARG A 93 -2.94 -8.31 -8.12
C ARG A 93 -3.99 -8.62 -7.06
N ARG A 94 -4.78 -7.62 -6.66
CA ARG A 94 -5.96 -7.82 -5.77
C ARG A 94 -6.90 -8.87 -6.34
N SER A 95 -7.21 -8.82 -7.63
CA SER A 95 -8.10 -9.78 -8.29
C SER A 95 -7.51 -11.19 -8.44
N GLN A 96 -6.20 -11.33 -8.28
CA GLN A 96 -5.51 -12.61 -8.35
C GLN A 96 -5.41 -13.32 -6.99
N SER A 97 -5.77 -12.68 -5.87
CA SER A 97 -5.85 -13.36 -4.58
C SER A 97 -7.15 -14.15 -4.45
N ASP A 98 -7.08 -15.33 -3.84
CA ASP A 98 -8.25 -16.16 -3.56
C ASP A 98 -9.05 -15.60 -2.37
N LEU A 99 -8.35 -14.98 -1.43
CA LEU A 99 -8.92 -14.18 -0.36
C LEU A 99 -8.10 -12.90 -0.21
N LEU A 100 -8.77 -11.75 -0.26
CA LEU A 100 -8.15 -10.46 -0.03
C LEU A 100 -8.66 -9.85 1.28
N LEU A 101 -7.73 -9.54 2.17
CA LEU A 101 -7.97 -8.79 3.39
C LEU A 101 -7.54 -7.34 3.18
N THR A 102 -8.44 -6.39 3.44
CA THR A 102 -8.20 -4.96 3.28
C THR A 102 -8.60 -4.22 4.56
N PRO A 103 -7.75 -4.23 5.58
CA PRO A 103 -8.04 -3.52 6.82
C PRO A 103 -8.12 -2.00 6.58
N ALA A 104 -9.08 -1.33 7.20
CA ALA A 104 -9.34 0.11 7.06
C ALA A 104 -8.29 0.93 7.84
N LEU A 105 -7.14 1.17 7.22
CA LEU A 105 -6.00 1.87 7.83
C LEU A 105 -5.91 3.35 7.44
N GLU A 106 -6.90 3.90 6.73
CA GLU A 106 -6.86 5.25 6.14
C GLU A 106 -6.77 6.35 7.19
N SER A 107 -7.22 6.06 8.43
CA SER A 107 -7.14 7.01 9.55
C SER A 107 -5.79 7.05 10.24
N LEU A 108 -4.88 6.15 9.91
CA LEU A 108 -3.56 6.04 10.55
C LEU A 108 -2.49 6.72 9.70
N ASP A 109 -1.50 7.31 10.36
CA ASP A 109 -0.31 7.81 9.67
C ASP A 109 0.73 6.69 9.56
N LEU A 110 1.29 6.48 8.36
CA LEU A 110 2.27 5.44 8.07
C LEU A 110 3.53 5.54 8.93
N LEU A 111 3.88 6.74 9.36
CA LEU A 111 5.09 7.01 10.16
C LEU A 111 4.80 7.22 11.64
N ASP A 112 3.54 7.11 12.06
CA ASP A 112 3.16 7.22 13.48
C ASP A 112 3.27 5.87 14.18
N TRP A 113 4.46 5.59 14.72
CA TRP A 113 4.72 4.38 15.50
C TRP A 113 3.82 4.20 16.73
N LYS A 114 3.21 5.28 17.24
CA LYS A 114 2.26 5.22 18.36
C LYS A 114 0.92 4.61 17.96
N SER A 115 0.63 4.59 16.66
CA SER A 115 -0.59 3.97 16.11
C SER A 115 -0.44 2.48 15.82
N MET A 116 0.71 1.86 16.12
CA MET A 116 0.97 0.45 15.79
C MET A 116 -0.04 -0.50 16.41
N ASP A 117 -0.32 -0.38 17.71
CA ASP A 117 -1.28 -1.24 18.41
C ASP A 117 -2.68 -1.12 17.81
N ARG A 118 -3.06 0.09 17.41
CA ARG A 118 -4.33 0.34 16.73
C ARG A 118 -4.37 -0.28 15.34
N ALA A 119 -3.28 -0.25 14.60
CA ALA A 119 -3.17 -0.91 13.30
C ALA A 119 -3.32 -2.43 13.43
N ILE A 120 -2.67 -3.02 14.43
CA ILE A 120 -2.76 -4.46 14.73
C ILE A 120 -4.21 -4.84 15.05
N GLU A 121 -4.88 -4.07 15.89
CA GLU A 121 -6.28 -4.33 16.26
C GLU A 121 -7.23 -4.24 15.07
N ILE A 122 -7.06 -3.25 14.19
CA ILE A 122 -7.86 -3.11 12.96
C ILE A 122 -7.63 -4.32 12.04
N GLY A 123 -6.39 -4.73 11.84
CA GLY A 123 -6.04 -5.88 11.02
C GLY A 123 -6.63 -7.18 11.59
N TYR A 124 -6.53 -7.38 12.90
CA TYR A 124 -7.08 -8.54 13.60
C TYR A 124 -8.60 -8.63 13.44
N ARG A 125 -9.31 -7.52 13.67
CA ARG A 125 -10.77 -7.49 13.49
C ARG A 125 -11.18 -7.78 12.06
N ASN A 126 -10.55 -7.15 11.09
CA ASN A 126 -10.83 -7.41 9.67
C ASN A 126 -10.65 -8.90 9.33
N ALA A 127 -9.57 -9.52 9.79
CA ALA A 127 -9.34 -10.95 9.58
C ALA A 127 -10.42 -11.81 10.27
N CYS A 128 -10.78 -11.53 11.53
CA CYS A 128 -11.82 -12.26 12.26
C CYS A 128 -13.18 -12.15 11.57
N GLU A 129 -13.57 -10.96 11.10
CA GLU A 129 -14.83 -10.72 10.39
C GLU A 129 -14.91 -11.55 9.10
N ARG A 130 -13.83 -11.59 8.32
CA ARG A 130 -13.75 -12.37 7.08
C ARG A 130 -13.79 -13.86 7.34
N LEU A 131 -13.12 -14.34 8.39
CA LEU A 131 -13.16 -15.75 8.79
C LEU A 131 -14.54 -16.14 9.30
N ALA A 132 -15.20 -15.30 10.08
CA ALA A 132 -16.56 -15.53 10.55
C ALA A 132 -17.61 -15.52 9.41
N ALA A 133 -17.34 -14.80 8.33
CA ALA A 133 -18.17 -14.79 7.12
C ALA A 133 -18.04 -16.09 6.27
N GLY A 134 -17.19 -17.06 6.68
CA GLY A 134 -17.04 -18.33 6.01
C GLY A 134 -16.07 -18.33 4.82
N ASP A 135 -15.26 -17.28 4.68
CA ASP A 135 -14.31 -17.17 3.56
C ASP A 135 -13.27 -18.31 3.58
N LEU A 136 -12.88 -18.79 4.76
CA LEU A 136 -11.93 -19.89 4.89
C LEU A 136 -12.52 -21.23 4.44
N GLU A 137 -13.76 -21.51 4.82
CA GLU A 137 -14.49 -22.71 4.38
C GLU A 137 -14.69 -22.70 2.87
N ARG A 138 -15.00 -21.54 2.31
CA ARG A 138 -15.11 -21.35 0.87
C ARG A 138 -13.78 -21.63 0.16
N LEU A 139 -12.66 -21.16 0.67
CA LEU A 139 -11.34 -21.48 0.13
C LEU A 139 -11.05 -23.00 0.21
N ARG A 140 -11.32 -23.61 1.35
CA ARG A 140 -11.13 -25.08 1.52
C ARG A 140 -11.97 -25.87 0.53
N SER A 141 -13.22 -25.50 0.28
CA SER A 141 -14.09 -26.21 -0.65
C SER A 141 -13.59 -26.13 -2.10
N ILE A 142 -13.01 -25.00 -2.51
CA ILE A 142 -12.45 -24.83 -3.85
C ILE A 142 -11.23 -25.73 -4.07
N TYR A 143 -10.40 -25.92 -3.05
CA TYR A 143 -9.12 -26.65 -3.16
C TYR A 143 -9.15 -28.08 -2.62
N ALA A 144 -10.21 -28.50 -1.92
CA ALA A 144 -10.39 -29.88 -1.49
C ALA A 144 -10.80 -30.82 -2.63
N GLY A 145 -11.19 -30.27 -3.77
CA GLY A 145 -11.57 -31.02 -4.97
C GLY A 145 -10.50 -31.04 -6.08
N ALA A 146 -9.31 -30.47 -5.81
CA ALA A 146 -8.18 -30.45 -6.73
C ALA A 146 -7.05 -31.35 -6.23
#